data_cad34e8caab3d1092098ab426f4004b3
#
_entry.id   cad34e8caab3d1092098ab426f4004b3
#
_cell.length_a   1.000
_cell.length_b   1.000
_cell.length_c   1.000
_cell.angle_alpha   90.00
_cell.angle_beta   90.00
_cell.angle_gamma   90.00
#
_symmetry.space_group_name_H-M   'P 1'
#
loop_
_entity.id
_entity.type
_entity.pdbx_description
1 polymer ?
#
loop_
_entity_poly.entity_id
_entity_poly.type
_entity_poly.pdbx_seq_one_letter_code
_entity_poly.pdbx_strand_id
1 'polypeptide(L)'
;MARAIYGGLLDSGFTATNISIVDPSTAAQDNARQAGIEQVFDRAPDEALSADLIVLAIKPQITNAALAPLAGRLGPNSVVLSIVAGISAQSLATLLGLSDSGPIIRCMPNTPALVGEGMTGLYSNSHAGAAEGKALAERVMSSVGQCVWVEKESDLDIVTAISGSGPAYFFLFIESLTDAAIALGMDSESARKLALQTALGASRLASLSDEDAATLRKNVTSPGGTTEQAIQSFETSDIRGIVARATQAAARRSVELSQEFGV
;
A
#
# COMPACT_ATOMS: atom_id res chain seq x y z
N MET A 1 -2.89 -7.69 4.33
CA MET A 1 -3.49 -6.40 3.91
C MET A 1 -4.97 -6.32 4.26
N ALA A 2 -5.84 -7.26 3.88
CA ALA A 2 -7.26 -7.22 4.26
C ALA A 2 -7.48 -6.95 5.76
N ARG A 3 -6.72 -7.66 6.63
CA ARG A 3 -6.78 -7.45 8.08
C ARG A 3 -6.40 -6.02 8.51
N ALA A 4 -5.42 -5.40 7.85
CA ALA A 4 -5.09 -4.00 8.13
C ALA A 4 -6.27 -3.08 7.77
N ILE A 5 -6.86 -3.28 6.59
CA ILE A 5 -7.97 -2.45 6.10
C ILE A 5 -9.18 -2.56 7.02
N TYR A 6 -9.69 -3.76 7.32
CA TYR A 6 -10.87 -3.85 8.18
C TYR A 6 -10.57 -3.45 9.63
N GLY A 7 -9.35 -3.70 10.14
CA GLY A 7 -8.93 -3.20 11.45
C GLY A 7 -8.92 -1.68 11.50
N GLY A 8 -8.27 -1.02 10.52
CA GLY A 8 -8.26 0.44 10.43
C GLY A 8 -9.66 1.05 10.27
N LEU A 9 -10.56 0.40 9.53
CA LEU A 9 -11.96 0.83 9.44
C LEU A 9 -12.66 0.80 10.79
N LEU A 10 -12.52 -0.28 11.56
CA LEU A 10 -13.09 -0.40 12.89
C LEU A 10 -12.50 0.65 13.85
N ASP A 11 -11.17 0.83 13.83
CA ASP A 11 -10.48 1.81 14.67
C ASP A 11 -10.88 3.26 14.31
N SER A 12 -11.24 3.53 13.05
CA SER A 12 -11.75 4.82 12.59
C SER A 12 -13.24 5.03 12.83
N GLY A 13 -13.92 4.09 13.50
CA GLY A 13 -15.33 4.18 13.87
C GLY A 13 -16.31 3.69 12.80
N PHE A 14 -15.84 2.91 11.82
CA PHE A 14 -16.73 2.21 10.90
C PHE A 14 -17.50 1.13 11.66
N THR A 15 -18.81 1.03 11.43
CA THR A 15 -19.64 0.05 12.11
C THR A 15 -19.38 -1.36 11.57
N ALA A 16 -19.08 -2.31 12.44
CA ALA A 16 -18.77 -3.69 12.08
C ALA A 16 -19.89 -4.36 11.26
N THR A 17 -21.16 -3.99 11.49
CA THR A 17 -22.31 -4.49 10.72
C THR A 17 -22.33 -4.04 9.27
N ASN A 18 -21.52 -3.04 8.89
CA ASN A 18 -21.37 -2.57 7.52
C ASN A 18 -20.16 -3.21 6.81
N ILE A 19 -19.51 -4.18 7.47
CA ILE A 19 -18.35 -4.88 6.92
C ILE A 19 -18.70 -6.36 6.77
N SER A 20 -18.56 -6.88 5.55
CA SER A 20 -18.65 -8.30 5.28
C SER A 20 -17.27 -8.83 4.86
N ILE A 21 -16.87 -9.96 5.40
CA ILE A 21 -15.62 -10.63 5.04
C ILE A 21 -15.94 -11.95 4.35
N VAL A 22 -15.32 -12.16 3.20
CA VAL A 22 -15.40 -13.41 2.45
C VAL A 22 -13.98 -13.97 2.32
N ASP A 23 -13.71 -15.09 2.96
CA ASP A 23 -12.41 -15.77 2.88
C ASP A 23 -12.62 -17.27 3.10
N PRO A 24 -12.09 -18.17 2.25
CA PRO A 24 -12.23 -19.61 2.42
C PRO A 24 -11.39 -20.16 3.60
N SER A 25 -10.45 -19.38 4.14
CA SER A 25 -9.60 -19.76 5.26
C SER A 25 -10.31 -19.58 6.60
N THR A 26 -10.52 -20.67 7.34
CA THR A 26 -11.08 -20.63 8.70
C THR A 26 -10.29 -19.68 9.62
N ALA A 27 -8.96 -19.68 9.52
CA ALA A 27 -8.13 -18.79 10.34
C ALA A 27 -8.36 -17.30 10.01
N ALA A 28 -8.58 -16.96 8.74
CA ALA A 28 -8.93 -15.58 8.34
C ALA A 28 -10.33 -15.20 8.84
N GLN A 29 -11.28 -16.10 8.74
CA GLN A 29 -12.64 -15.93 9.26
C GLN A 29 -12.64 -15.71 10.79
N ASP A 30 -11.89 -16.52 11.53
CA ASP A 30 -11.79 -16.40 12.99
C ASP A 30 -11.15 -15.08 13.41
N ASN A 31 -10.12 -14.62 12.70
CA ASN A 31 -9.54 -13.31 12.92
C ASN A 31 -10.55 -12.16 12.71
N ALA A 32 -11.41 -12.26 11.69
CA ALA A 32 -12.43 -11.26 11.42
C ALA A 32 -13.51 -11.27 12.52
N ARG A 33 -13.96 -12.45 12.96
CA ARG A 33 -14.92 -12.59 14.07
C ARG A 33 -14.35 -12.06 15.39
N GLN A 34 -13.07 -12.34 15.68
CA GLN A 34 -12.38 -11.79 16.87
C GLN A 34 -12.27 -10.26 16.83
N ALA A 35 -12.23 -9.66 15.65
CA ALA A 35 -12.29 -8.22 15.48
C ALA A 35 -13.72 -7.63 15.60
N GLY A 36 -14.73 -8.47 15.86
CA GLY A 36 -16.12 -8.03 16.03
C GLY A 36 -16.96 -8.00 14.76
N ILE A 37 -16.46 -8.53 13.64
CA ILE A 37 -17.21 -8.62 12.38
C ILE A 37 -18.04 -9.92 12.42
N GLU A 38 -19.36 -9.78 12.32
CA GLU A 38 -20.28 -10.92 12.36
C GLU A 38 -20.57 -11.49 10.96
N GLN A 39 -20.54 -10.64 9.94
CA GLN A 39 -20.81 -11.03 8.55
C GLN A 39 -19.54 -11.64 7.92
N VAL A 40 -19.28 -12.90 8.24
CA VAL A 40 -18.08 -13.63 7.80
C VAL A 40 -18.49 -14.93 7.11
N PHE A 41 -18.08 -15.07 5.86
CA PHE A 41 -18.52 -16.13 4.96
C PHE A 41 -17.32 -16.85 4.34
N ASP A 42 -17.49 -18.13 3.99
CA ASP A 42 -16.54 -18.92 3.20
C ASP A 42 -16.68 -18.68 1.69
N ARG A 43 -17.87 -18.27 1.26
CA ARG A 43 -18.24 -17.89 -0.12
C ARG A 43 -19.10 -16.65 -0.11
N ALA A 44 -18.97 -15.84 -1.16
CA ALA A 44 -19.71 -14.59 -1.27
C ALA A 44 -21.22 -14.85 -1.46
N PRO A 45 -22.07 -14.51 -0.49
CA PRO A 45 -23.52 -14.48 -0.69
C PRO A 45 -23.90 -13.24 -1.52
N ASP A 46 -25.11 -13.24 -2.12
CA ASP A 46 -25.55 -12.15 -3.00
C ASP A 46 -25.65 -10.81 -2.26
N GLU A 47 -25.96 -10.83 -0.95
CA GLU A 47 -25.97 -9.63 -0.11
C GLU A 47 -24.60 -8.97 -0.05
N ALA A 48 -23.52 -9.76 0.13
CA ALA A 48 -22.16 -9.25 0.16
C ALA A 48 -21.70 -8.72 -1.21
N LEU A 49 -22.21 -9.29 -2.31
CA LEU A 49 -21.93 -8.85 -3.68
C LEU A 49 -22.71 -7.59 -4.08
N SER A 50 -23.68 -7.18 -3.27
CA SER A 50 -24.46 -5.95 -3.45
C SER A 50 -23.97 -4.79 -2.58
N ALA A 51 -22.80 -4.95 -1.93
CA ALA A 51 -22.16 -3.89 -1.15
C ALA A 51 -21.79 -2.69 -2.05
N ASP A 52 -21.79 -1.48 -1.49
CA ASP A 52 -21.41 -0.26 -2.20
C ASP A 52 -19.93 -0.31 -2.67
N LEU A 53 -19.07 -0.96 -1.90
CA LEU A 53 -17.65 -1.17 -2.24
C LEU A 53 -17.23 -2.61 -1.99
N ILE A 54 -16.70 -3.25 -3.02
CA ILE A 54 -16.16 -4.62 -2.95
C ILE A 54 -14.64 -4.54 -3.02
N VAL A 55 -13.96 -4.89 -1.92
CA VAL A 55 -12.49 -4.87 -1.84
C VAL A 55 -11.91 -6.21 -2.23
N LEU A 56 -11.19 -6.26 -3.34
CA LEU A 56 -10.45 -7.44 -3.78
C LEU A 56 -9.08 -7.47 -3.14
N ALA A 57 -8.95 -8.24 -2.06
CA ALA A 57 -7.72 -8.38 -1.28
C ALA A 57 -7.12 -9.80 -1.42
N ILE A 58 -6.96 -10.26 -2.65
CA ILE A 58 -6.49 -11.60 -3.02
C ILE A 58 -5.11 -11.54 -3.67
N LYS A 59 -4.43 -12.69 -3.75
CA LYS A 59 -3.13 -12.79 -4.44
C LYS A 59 -3.33 -12.85 -5.95
N PRO A 60 -2.43 -12.24 -6.77
CA PRO A 60 -2.55 -12.28 -8.24
C PRO A 60 -2.73 -13.68 -8.81
N GLN A 61 -1.99 -14.66 -8.28
CA GLN A 61 -1.95 -16.04 -8.78
C GLN A 61 -3.29 -16.77 -8.70
N ILE A 62 -4.19 -16.35 -7.82
CA ILE A 62 -5.50 -16.98 -7.62
C ILE A 62 -6.67 -16.12 -8.13
N THR A 63 -6.38 -14.95 -8.73
CA THR A 63 -7.41 -13.97 -9.11
C THR A 63 -8.48 -14.59 -10.01
N ASN A 64 -8.08 -15.28 -11.07
CA ASN A 64 -9.01 -15.90 -12.01
C ASN A 64 -9.97 -16.88 -11.30
N ALA A 65 -9.41 -17.77 -10.48
CA ALA A 65 -10.21 -18.76 -9.74
C ALA A 65 -11.13 -18.11 -8.70
N ALA A 66 -10.66 -17.04 -8.04
CA ALA A 66 -11.43 -16.36 -7.02
C ALA A 66 -12.56 -15.49 -7.61
N LEU A 67 -12.34 -14.88 -8.78
CA LEU A 67 -13.33 -13.99 -9.39
C LEU A 67 -14.36 -14.72 -10.28
N ALA A 68 -14.01 -15.88 -10.84
CA ALA A 68 -14.92 -16.63 -11.71
C ALA A 68 -16.32 -16.88 -11.09
N PRO A 69 -16.47 -17.26 -9.80
CA PRO A 69 -17.77 -17.42 -9.17
C PRO A 69 -18.55 -16.10 -8.95
N LEU A 70 -17.89 -14.95 -9.10
CA LEU A 70 -18.48 -13.61 -8.89
C LEU A 70 -18.93 -12.97 -10.18
N ALA A 71 -18.52 -13.51 -11.33
CA ALA A 71 -18.79 -12.93 -12.64
C ALA A 71 -20.31 -12.77 -12.89
N GLY A 72 -20.71 -11.53 -13.21
CA GLY A 72 -22.10 -11.16 -13.49
C GLY A 72 -23.03 -11.13 -12.26
N ARG A 73 -22.48 -11.25 -11.03
CA ARG A 73 -23.27 -11.27 -9.80
C ARG A 73 -23.14 -10.01 -8.94
N LEU A 74 -22.26 -9.09 -9.31
CA LEU A 74 -22.08 -7.84 -8.55
C LEU A 74 -23.34 -6.97 -8.65
N GLY A 75 -23.65 -6.28 -7.56
CA GLY A 75 -24.75 -5.32 -7.54
C GLY A 75 -24.55 -4.18 -8.57
N PRO A 76 -25.63 -3.62 -9.11
CA PRO A 76 -25.56 -2.65 -10.21
C PRO A 76 -24.84 -1.34 -9.83
N ASN A 77 -24.76 -1.02 -8.55
CA ASN A 77 -24.10 0.18 -8.03
C ASN A 77 -22.78 -0.12 -7.31
N SER A 78 -22.37 -1.39 -7.26
CA SER A 78 -21.16 -1.79 -6.55
C SER A 78 -19.91 -1.28 -7.26
N VAL A 79 -19.01 -0.64 -6.52
CA VAL A 79 -17.68 -0.25 -6.97
C VAL A 79 -16.67 -1.30 -6.54
N VAL A 80 -15.77 -1.68 -7.41
CA VAL A 80 -14.69 -2.64 -7.09
C VAL A 80 -13.42 -1.87 -6.75
N LEU A 81 -12.87 -2.08 -5.56
CA LEU A 81 -11.57 -1.60 -5.13
C LEU A 81 -10.58 -2.77 -5.10
N SER A 82 -9.61 -2.76 -5.99
CA SER A 82 -8.63 -3.85 -6.10
C SER A 82 -7.26 -3.45 -5.56
N ILE A 83 -6.76 -4.22 -4.58
CA ILE A 83 -5.36 -4.16 -4.13
C ILE A 83 -4.48 -5.21 -4.81
N VAL A 84 -5.01 -5.89 -5.83
CA VAL A 84 -4.30 -6.97 -6.52
C VAL A 84 -3.22 -6.38 -7.42
N ALA A 85 -1.96 -6.71 -7.13
CA ALA A 85 -0.85 -6.24 -7.94
C ALA A 85 -0.85 -6.92 -9.33
N GLY A 86 -0.48 -6.17 -10.37
CA GLY A 86 -0.26 -6.72 -11.70
C GLY A 86 -1.53 -7.06 -12.51
N ILE A 87 -2.75 -6.83 -12.00
CA ILE A 87 -3.99 -7.07 -12.77
C ILE A 87 -4.60 -5.72 -13.13
N SER A 88 -4.81 -5.47 -14.42
CA SER A 88 -5.36 -4.20 -14.91
C SER A 88 -6.86 -4.04 -14.57
N ALA A 89 -7.34 -2.80 -14.57
CA ALA A 89 -8.75 -2.52 -14.41
C ALA A 89 -9.59 -3.18 -15.50
N GLN A 90 -9.09 -3.21 -16.73
CA GLN A 90 -9.72 -3.89 -17.87
C GLN A 90 -9.81 -5.40 -17.64
N SER A 91 -8.72 -6.05 -17.20
CA SER A 91 -8.72 -7.48 -16.89
C SER A 91 -9.69 -7.80 -15.76
N LEU A 92 -9.73 -6.99 -14.69
CA LEU A 92 -10.68 -7.16 -13.60
C LEU A 92 -12.13 -7.03 -14.06
N ALA A 93 -12.44 -6.04 -14.91
CA ALA A 93 -13.77 -5.87 -15.48
C ALA A 93 -14.19 -7.11 -16.30
N THR A 94 -13.29 -7.62 -17.14
CA THR A 94 -13.52 -8.84 -17.93
C THR A 94 -13.78 -10.04 -17.05
N LEU A 95 -12.94 -10.29 -16.03
CA LEU A 95 -13.07 -11.42 -15.12
C LEU A 95 -14.35 -11.37 -14.28
N LEU A 96 -14.82 -10.17 -13.94
CA LEU A 96 -16.06 -9.96 -13.20
C LEU A 96 -17.31 -9.91 -14.08
N GLY A 97 -17.17 -10.03 -15.41
CA GLY A 97 -18.28 -9.93 -16.36
C GLY A 97 -18.91 -8.55 -16.38
N LEU A 98 -18.14 -7.51 -16.03
CA LEU A 98 -18.57 -6.11 -16.13
C LEU A 98 -18.37 -5.61 -17.56
N SER A 99 -19.10 -4.55 -17.95
CA SER A 99 -18.81 -3.82 -19.18
C SER A 99 -17.41 -3.17 -19.09
N ASP A 100 -16.84 -2.77 -20.23
CA ASP A 100 -15.55 -2.07 -20.29
C ASP A 100 -15.51 -0.79 -19.45
N SER A 101 -16.66 -0.26 -19.09
CA SER A 101 -16.86 0.89 -18.22
C SER A 101 -17.23 0.52 -16.78
N GLY A 102 -17.13 -0.74 -16.39
CA GLY A 102 -17.40 -1.17 -15.01
C GLY A 102 -16.60 -0.36 -13.98
N PRO A 103 -17.18 -0.04 -12.82
CA PRO A 103 -16.56 0.85 -11.83
C PRO A 103 -15.41 0.14 -11.08
N ILE A 104 -14.22 0.22 -11.62
CA ILE A 104 -13.00 -0.36 -11.03
C ILE A 104 -12.07 0.75 -10.52
N ILE A 105 -11.71 0.67 -9.26
CA ILE A 105 -10.63 1.44 -8.65
C ILE A 105 -9.50 0.46 -8.33
N ARG A 106 -8.31 0.72 -8.86
CA ARG A 106 -7.11 0.01 -8.46
C ARG A 106 -6.39 0.78 -7.39
N CYS A 107 -5.84 0.10 -6.44
CA CYS A 107 -4.99 0.74 -5.44
C CYS A 107 -3.75 -0.11 -5.11
N MET A 108 -2.68 0.58 -4.74
CA MET A 108 -1.43 -0.01 -4.33
C MET A 108 -1.07 0.49 -2.94
N PRO A 109 -1.52 -0.21 -1.88
CA PRO A 109 -1.13 0.05 -0.50
C PRO A 109 0.26 -0.52 -0.21
N ASN A 110 0.78 -0.19 0.97
CA ASN A 110 2.03 -0.76 1.48
C ASN A 110 1.88 -1.32 2.91
N THR A 111 2.91 -2.01 3.38
CA THR A 111 2.88 -2.73 4.66
C THR A 111 2.76 -1.84 5.92
N PRO A 112 3.21 -0.57 5.97
CA PRO A 112 2.94 0.31 7.11
C PRO A 112 1.45 0.55 7.41
N ALA A 113 0.54 0.21 6.50
CA ALA A 113 -0.90 0.14 6.75
C ALA A 113 -1.27 -0.72 7.99
N LEU A 114 -0.40 -1.67 8.37
CA LEU A 114 -0.58 -2.49 9.58
C LEU A 114 -0.53 -1.69 10.89
N VAL A 115 0.05 -0.51 10.85
CA VAL A 115 0.19 0.41 11.99
C VAL A 115 -0.44 1.78 11.73
N GLY A 116 -1.31 1.88 10.72
CA GLY A 116 -2.02 3.12 10.37
C GLY A 116 -1.17 4.17 9.65
N GLU A 117 0.05 3.83 9.24
CA GLU A 117 1.00 4.73 8.57
C GLU A 117 1.26 4.29 7.11
N GLY A 118 0.23 3.73 6.48
CA GLY A 118 0.30 3.30 5.09
C GLY A 118 0.32 4.47 4.11
N MET A 119 0.83 4.18 2.90
CA MET A 119 0.66 5.04 1.73
C MET A 119 0.00 4.24 0.62
N THR A 120 -1.09 4.77 0.06
CA THR A 120 -1.85 4.09 -0.99
C THR A 120 -1.97 4.97 -2.22
N GLY A 121 -1.45 4.49 -3.35
CA GLY A 121 -1.80 5.07 -4.66
C GLY A 121 -3.14 4.53 -5.14
N LEU A 122 -3.99 5.41 -5.66
CA LEU A 122 -5.32 5.09 -6.17
C LEU A 122 -5.41 5.51 -7.65
N TYR A 123 -5.95 4.62 -8.47
CA TYR A 123 -6.32 4.90 -9.86
C TYR A 123 -7.77 4.49 -10.08
N SER A 124 -8.52 5.29 -10.80
CA SER A 124 -9.89 4.99 -11.19
C SER A 124 -9.99 4.97 -12.71
N ASN A 125 -10.55 3.92 -13.29
CA ASN A 125 -10.96 4.02 -14.68
C ASN A 125 -12.02 5.12 -14.82
N SER A 126 -12.11 5.77 -15.99
CA SER A 126 -12.89 7.00 -16.21
C SER A 126 -14.36 6.94 -15.78
N HIS A 127 -14.89 5.76 -15.61
CA HIS A 127 -16.29 5.48 -15.30
C HIS A 127 -16.50 4.92 -13.89
N ALA A 128 -15.41 4.78 -13.11
CA ALA A 128 -15.53 4.28 -11.74
C ALA A 128 -16.43 5.18 -10.93
N GLY A 129 -17.66 4.88 -11.08
CA GLY A 129 -18.82 5.41 -10.41
C GLY A 129 -18.67 6.84 -9.93
N ALA A 130 -19.66 7.57 -10.03
CA ALA A 130 -19.81 8.87 -9.46
C ALA A 130 -18.79 9.21 -8.35
N ALA A 131 -18.57 10.45 -8.07
CA ALA A 131 -17.74 10.97 -6.99
C ALA A 131 -17.83 10.19 -5.67
N GLU A 132 -18.98 9.57 -5.42
CA GLU A 132 -19.30 8.73 -4.25
C GLU A 132 -18.43 7.48 -4.14
N GLY A 133 -18.22 6.72 -5.24
CA GLY A 133 -17.38 5.52 -5.22
C GLY A 133 -15.91 5.83 -4.97
N LYS A 134 -15.40 6.93 -5.55
CA LYS A 134 -14.05 7.42 -5.26
C LYS A 134 -13.90 7.86 -3.80
N ALA A 135 -14.86 8.63 -3.30
CA ALA A 135 -14.85 9.10 -1.92
C ALA A 135 -14.92 7.92 -0.92
N LEU A 136 -15.70 6.88 -1.21
CA LEU A 136 -15.77 5.69 -0.38
C LEU A 136 -14.44 4.90 -0.41
N ALA A 137 -13.85 4.69 -1.59
CA ALA A 137 -12.56 4.03 -1.73
C ALA A 137 -11.43 4.78 -0.99
N GLU A 138 -11.38 6.09 -1.13
CA GLU A 138 -10.43 6.94 -0.41
C GLU A 138 -10.66 6.87 1.10
N ARG A 139 -11.90 6.95 1.56
CA ARG A 139 -12.24 6.81 2.99
C ARG A 139 -11.81 5.46 3.54
N VAL A 140 -12.01 4.37 2.80
CA VAL A 140 -11.58 3.02 3.20
C VAL A 140 -10.06 2.94 3.29
N MET A 141 -9.32 3.44 2.30
CA MET A 141 -7.87 3.36 2.33
C MET A 141 -7.22 4.38 3.28
N SER A 142 -7.86 5.53 3.52
CA SER A 142 -7.40 6.51 4.51
C SER A 142 -7.54 6.04 5.96
N SER A 143 -8.32 4.99 6.22
CA SER A 143 -8.38 4.37 7.55
C SER A 143 -7.07 3.69 7.98
N VAL A 144 -6.14 3.46 7.03
CA VAL A 144 -4.86 2.79 7.28
C VAL A 144 -3.64 3.63 6.87
N GLY A 145 -3.83 4.93 6.59
CA GLY A 145 -2.75 5.85 6.23
C GLY A 145 -3.19 6.96 5.29
N GLN A 146 -2.31 7.38 4.40
CA GLN A 146 -2.57 8.44 3.43
C GLN A 146 -2.83 7.88 2.02
N CYS A 147 -3.54 8.65 1.21
CA CYS A 147 -3.87 8.30 -0.16
C CYS A 147 -3.37 9.37 -1.15
N VAL A 148 -3.04 8.93 -2.37
CA VAL A 148 -2.80 9.80 -3.51
C VAL A 148 -3.50 9.23 -4.74
N TRP A 149 -4.24 10.08 -5.47
CA TRP A 149 -4.81 9.71 -6.75
C TRP A 149 -3.80 9.92 -7.87
N VAL A 150 -3.69 8.94 -8.75
CA VAL A 150 -2.90 9.05 -9.98
C VAL A 150 -3.82 9.11 -11.20
N GLU A 151 -3.35 9.79 -12.25
CA GLU A 151 -4.16 10.02 -13.44
C GLU A 151 -4.17 8.84 -14.41
N LYS A 152 -3.06 8.09 -14.46
CA LYS A 152 -2.87 6.95 -15.36
C LYS A 152 -2.71 5.67 -14.56
N GLU A 153 -3.29 4.60 -15.07
CA GLU A 153 -3.12 3.27 -14.47
C GLU A 153 -1.65 2.85 -14.38
N SER A 154 -0.85 3.21 -15.38
CA SER A 154 0.60 2.96 -15.42
C SER A 154 1.38 3.66 -14.29
N ASP A 155 0.86 4.72 -13.71
CA ASP A 155 1.53 5.42 -12.60
C ASP A 155 1.53 4.57 -11.32
N LEU A 156 0.66 3.55 -11.23
CA LEU A 156 0.69 2.58 -10.14
C LEU A 156 1.98 1.74 -10.12
N ASP A 157 2.69 1.60 -11.24
CA ASP A 157 4.01 0.97 -11.27
C ASP A 157 5.05 1.86 -10.57
N ILE A 158 4.94 3.17 -10.70
CA ILE A 158 5.77 4.14 -9.98
C ILE A 158 5.41 4.12 -8.49
N VAL A 159 4.12 4.10 -8.16
CA VAL A 159 3.64 3.94 -6.77
C VAL A 159 4.21 2.66 -6.16
N THR A 160 4.18 1.54 -6.90
CA THR A 160 4.74 0.26 -6.47
C THR A 160 6.23 0.39 -6.17
N ALA A 161 7.00 1.04 -7.05
CA ALA A 161 8.43 1.21 -6.86
C ALA A 161 8.79 2.13 -5.69
N ILE A 162 8.00 3.20 -5.45
CA ILE A 162 8.33 4.22 -4.44
C ILE A 162 7.73 3.85 -3.08
N SER A 163 6.43 3.57 -3.00
CA SER A 163 5.74 3.31 -1.73
C SER A 163 5.46 1.84 -1.47
N GLY A 164 5.14 1.04 -2.49
CA GLY A 164 4.90 -0.39 -2.33
C GLY A 164 6.15 -1.14 -1.85
N SER A 165 7.27 -0.94 -2.54
CA SER A 165 8.58 -1.52 -2.21
C SER A 165 9.37 -0.68 -1.20
N GLY A 166 9.05 0.60 -1.07
CA GLY A 166 9.76 1.58 -0.25
C GLY A 166 10.04 1.17 1.20
N PRO A 167 9.11 0.54 1.93
CA PRO A 167 9.38 0.09 3.28
C PRO A 167 10.63 -0.79 3.40
N ALA A 168 10.87 -1.67 2.40
CA ALA A 168 12.06 -2.51 2.38
C ALA A 168 13.36 -1.70 2.24
N TYR A 169 13.33 -0.57 1.52
CA TYR A 169 14.50 0.31 1.38
C TYR A 169 14.86 0.98 2.71
N PHE A 170 13.84 1.45 3.43
CA PHE A 170 14.05 2.02 4.77
C PHE A 170 14.50 0.96 5.77
N PHE A 171 13.99 -0.26 5.71
CA PHE A 171 14.47 -1.36 6.56
C PHE A 171 15.92 -1.69 6.28
N LEU A 172 16.33 -1.76 5.01
CA LEU A 172 17.73 -1.95 4.64
C LEU A 172 18.63 -0.82 5.16
N PHE A 173 18.17 0.43 5.12
CA PHE A 173 18.93 1.57 5.62
C PHE A 173 19.04 1.53 7.15
N ILE A 174 17.97 1.20 7.87
CA ILE A 174 17.97 1.03 9.34
C ILE A 174 18.92 -0.12 9.74
N GLU A 175 18.87 -1.25 9.03
CA GLU A 175 19.77 -2.39 9.22
C GLU A 175 21.23 -1.96 9.03
N SER A 176 21.55 -1.29 7.92
CA SER A 176 22.90 -0.80 7.62
C SER A 176 23.44 0.18 8.67
N LEU A 177 22.60 1.08 9.18
CA LEU A 177 22.98 2.00 10.27
C LEU A 177 23.22 1.24 11.58
N THR A 178 22.44 0.22 11.87
CA THR A 178 22.61 -0.62 13.05
C THR A 178 23.94 -1.37 12.99
N ASP A 179 24.23 -2.01 11.86
CA ASP A 179 25.48 -2.75 11.64
C ASP A 179 26.71 -1.84 11.71
N ALA A 180 26.59 -0.64 11.14
CA ALA A 180 27.68 0.37 11.23
C ALA A 180 27.95 0.80 12.68
N ALA A 181 26.92 0.99 13.49
CA ALA A 181 27.07 1.34 14.90
C ALA A 181 27.76 0.22 15.70
N ILE A 182 27.37 -1.03 15.42
CA ILE A 182 28.02 -2.22 16.03
C ILE A 182 29.50 -2.29 15.62
N ALA A 183 29.80 -2.06 14.35
CA ALA A 183 31.17 -2.04 13.85
C ALA A 183 32.02 -0.93 14.49
N LEU A 184 31.41 0.17 14.93
CA LEU A 184 32.05 1.25 15.70
C LEU A 184 32.18 0.92 17.19
N GLY A 185 31.76 -0.26 17.66
CA GLY A 185 31.93 -0.73 19.04
C GLY A 185 30.68 -0.57 19.93
N MET A 186 29.55 -0.19 19.39
CA MET A 186 28.30 -0.10 20.17
C MET A 186 27.68 -1.49 20.38
N ASP A 187 27.02 -1.71 21.53
CA ASP A 187 26.23 -2.91 21.73
C ASP A 187 25.01 -2.94 20.79
N SER A 188 24.54 -4.14 20.46
CA SER A 188 23.49 -4.34 19.44
C SER A 188 22.13 -3.73 19.81
N GLU A 189 21.79 -3.70 21.10
CA GLU A 189 20.51 -3.15 21.57
C GLU A 189 20.49 -1.63 21.41
N SER A 190 21.53 -0.95 21.87
CA SER A 190 21.72 0.49 21.71
C SER A 190 21.81 0.90 20.24
N ALA A 191 22.59 0.17 19.43
CA ALA A 191 22.73 0.41 18.00
C ALA A 191 21.36 0.38 17.28
N ARG A 192 20.60 -0.68 17.51
CA ARG A 192 19.24 -0.82 16.95
C ARG A 192 18.31 0.30 17.40
N LYS A 193 18.32 0.65 18.69
CA LYS A 193 17.46 1.70 19.24
C LYS A 193 17.75 3.06 18.64
N LEU A 194 19.04 3.39 18.47
CA LEU A 194 19.47 4.64 17.86
C LEU A 194 19.06 4.72 16.39
N ALA A 195 19.36 3.69 15.59
CA ALA A 195 19.02 3.68 14.16
C ALA A 195 17.51 3.80 13.94
N LEU A 196 16.72 3.00 14.65
CA LEU A 196 15.27 2.98 14.50
C LEU A 196 14.63 4.32 14.92
N GLN A 197 15.01 4.86 16.10
CA GLN A 197 14.42 6.11 16.59
C GLN A 197 14.84 7.31 15.73
N THR A 198 16.07 7.30 15.19
CA THR A 198 16.52 8.34 14.26
C THR A 198 15.72 8.33 12.96
N ALA A 199 15.51 7.16 12.36
CA ALA A 199 14.70 7.03 11.14
C ALA A 199 13.25 7.49 11.37
N LEU A 200 12.64 7.06 12.47
CA LEU A 200 11.28 7.46 12.85
C LEU A 200 11.18 8.99 13.05
N GLY A 201 12.11 9.56 13.83
CA GLY A 201 12.11 10.99 14.15
C GLY A 201 12.32 11.86 12.92
N ALA A 202 13.27 11.50 12.06
CA ALA A 202 13.53 12.23 10.81
C ALA A 202 12.34 12.18 9.85
N SER A 203 11.72 11.01 9.66
CA SER A 203 10.53 10.86 8.81
C SER A 203 9.35 11.67 9.35
N ARG A 204 9.13 11.61 10.66
CA ARG A 204 8.04 12.37 11.29
C ARG A 204 8.28 13.89 11.23
N LEU A 205 9.52 14.34 11.44
CA LEU A 205 9.86 15.76 11.28
C LEU A 205 9.60 16.22 9.84
N ALA A 206 10.01 15.44 8.85
CA ALA A 206 9.77 15.77 7.45
C ALA A 206 8.26 15.80 7.09
N SER A 207 7.46 14.93 7.68
CA SER A 207 6.00 14.88 7.43
C SER A 207 5.22 16.03 8.06
N LEU A 208 5.77 16.66 9.10
CA LEU A 208 5.13 17.77 9.84
C LEU A 208 5.68 19.15 9.44
N SER A 209 6.74 19.19 8.66
CA SER A 209 7.38 20.44 8.24
C SER A 209 6.85 20.90 6.89
N ASP A 210 6.75 22.22 6.72
CA ASP A 210 6.49 22.86 5.42
C ASP A 210 7.76 22.95 4.55
N GLU A 211 8.94 22.66 5.13
CA GLU A 211 10.22 22.65 4.42
C GLU A 211 10.41 21.32 3.68
N ASP A 212 11.03 21.38 2.50
CA ASP A 212 11.40 20.20 1.75
C ASP A 212 12.56 19.42 2.41
N ALA A 213 12.70 18.17 2.04
CA ALA A 213 13.74 17.27 2.60
C ALA A 213 15.18 17.79 2.36
N ALA A 214 15.43 18.55 1.28
CA ALA A 214 16.75 19.12 0.99
C ALA A 214 17.07 20.24 1.97
N THR A 215 16.10 21.08 2.29
CA THR A 215 16.24 22.16 3.29
C THR A 215 16.40 21.58 4.69
N LEU A 216 15.58 20.59 5.08
CA LEU A 216 15.72 19.91 6.37
C LEU A 216 17.11 19.29 6.53
N ARG A 217 17.61 18.59 5.50
CA ARG A 217 18.96 18.04 5.49
C ARG A 217 20.02 19.14 5.70
N LYS A 218 19.89 20.25 4.98
CA LYS A 218 20.83 21.38 5.11
C LYS A 218 20.82 21.96 6.52
N ASN A 219 19.65 22.09 7.15
CA ASN A 219 19.50 22.66 8.49
C ASN A 219 20.22 21.84 9.57
N VAL A 220 20.41 20.52 9.35
CA VAL A 220 21.14 19.63 10.26
C VAL A 220 22.58 19.34 9.80
N THR A 221 23.09 20.07 8.80
CA THR A 221 24.42 19.87 8.22
C THR A 221 25.27 21.12 8.43
N SER A 222 25.91 21.21 9.59
CA SER A 222 26.81 22.33 9.91
C SER A 222 28.12 22.23 9.14
N PRO A 223 28.69 23.34 8.63
CA PRO A 223 29.99 23.37 7.96
C PRO A 223 31.09 22.81 8.85
N GLY A 224 31.93 21.90 8.32
CA GLY A 224 32.97 21.22 9.05
C GLY A 224 32.50 20.18 10.07
N GLY A 225 31.16 19.93 10.15
CA GLY A 225 30.59 19.01 11.12
C GLY A 225 30.59 17.54 10.67
N THR A 226 30.27 16.66 11.62
CA THR A 226 30.19 15.21 11.39
C THR A 226 29.16 14.84 10.33
N THR A 227 28.00 15.54 10.31
CA THR A 227 26.95 15.33 9.34
C THR A 227 27.41 15.66 7.91
N GLU A 228 28.17 16.76 7.73
CA GLU A 228 28.72 17.13 6.43
C GLU A 228 29.64 16.04 5.88
N GLN A 229 30.55 15.51 6.70
CA GLN A 229 31.45 14.43 6.29
C GLN A 229 30.70 13.16 5.89
N ALA A 230 29.67 12.78 6.64
CA ALA A 230 28.85 11.63 6.32
C ALA A 230 28.06 11.83 5.01
N ILE A 231 27.42 12.99 4.82
CA ILE A 231 26.70 13.32 3.58
C ILE A 231 27.64 13.33 2.38
N GLN A 232 28.83 13.90 2.51
CA GLN A 232 29.83 13.90 1.45
C GLN A 232 30.24 12.47 1.05
N SER A 233 30.39 11.56 2.01
CA SER A 233 30.68 10.15 1.76
C SER A 233 29.56 9.49 0.95
N PHE A 234 28.29 9.71 1.31
CA PHE A 234 27.14 9.19 0.57
C PHE A 234 27.07 9.75 -0.87
N GLU A 235 27.25 11.08 -1.02
CA GLU A 235 27.18 11.72 -2.36
C GLU A 235 28.35 11.26 -3.25
N THR A 236 29.56 11.10 -2.69
CA THR A 236 30.72 10.57 -3.44
C THR A 236 30.49 9.12 -3.88
N SER A 237 29.72 8.34 -3.11
CA SER A 237 29.32 6.97 -3.44
C SER A 237 28.09 6.91 -4.36
N ASP A 238 27.65 8.03 -4.94
CA ASP A 238 26.52 8.09 -5.88
C ASP A 238 25.20 7.57 -5.29
N ILE A 239 24.89 7.90 -4.03
CA ILE A 239 23.63 7.45 -3.38
C ILE A 239 22.39 7.76 -4.23
N ARG A 240 22.37 8.92 -4.91
CA ARG A 240 21.22 9.32 -5.75
C ARG A 240 21.06 8.42 -6.96
N GLY A 241 22.17 8.07 -7.63
CA GLY A 241 22.17 7.14 -8.74
C GLY A 241 21.81 5.71 -8.29
N ILE A 242 22.26 5.29 -7.11
CA ILE A 242 21.88 3.99 -6.53
C ILE A 242 20.37 3.93 -6.32
N VAL A 243 19.75 4.93 -5.69
CA VAL A 243 18.30 5.01 -5.48
C VAL A 243 17.54 5.04 -6.80
N ALA A 244 17.99 5.85 -7.78
CA ALA A 244 17.36 5.93 -9.10
C ALA A 244 17.37 4.57 -9.81
N ARG A 245 18.49 3.85 -9.81
CA ARG A 245 18.59 2.51 -10.43
C ARG A 245 17.72 1.48 -9.71
N ALA A 246 17.69 1.51 -8.38
CA ALA A 246 16.88 0.58 -7.59
C ALA A 246 15.39 0.76 -7.85
N THR A 247 14.90 2.01 -7.82
CA THR A 247 13.48 2.31 -8.09
C THR A 247 13.08 2.02 -9.53
N GLN A 248 13.96 2.29 -10.51
CA GLN A 248 13.73 1.89 -11.90
C GLN A 248 13.64 0.36 -12.08
N ALA A 249 14.48 -0.40 -11.36
CA ALA A 249 14.40 -1.86 -11.39
C ALA A 249 13.06 -2.37 -10.82
N ALA A 250 12.60 -1.79 -9.70
CA ALA A 250 11.31 -2.13 -9.11
C ALA A 250 10.13 -1.78 -10.03
N ALA A 251 10.14 -0.59 -10.66
CA ALA A 251 9.10 -0.18 -11.60
C ALA A 251 9.05 -1.11 -12.83
N ARG A 252 10.21 -1.45 -13.43
CA ARG A 252 10.26 -2.41 -14.53
C ARG A 252 9.68 -3.77 -14.12
N ARG A 253 10.04 -4.27 -12.93
CA ARG A 253 9.50 -5.56 -12.46
C ARG A 253 7.99 -5.51 -12.24
N SER A 254 7.44 -4.39 -11.79
CA SER A 254 6.00 -4.19 -11.67
C SER A 254 5.28 -4.32 -13.03
N VAL A 255 5.83 -3.70 -14.07
CA VAL A 255 5.32 -3.84 -15.45
C VAL A 255 5.39 -5.28 -15.94
N GLU A 256 6.51 -5.97 -15.72
CA GLU A 256 6.68 -7.38 -16.10
C GLU A 256 5.64 -8.28 -15.42
N LEU A 257 5.42 -8.08 -14.11
CA LEU A 257 4.41 -8.82 -13.35
C LEU A 257 3.00 -8.57 -13.91
N SER A 258 2.71 -7.35 -14.35
CA SER A 258 1.44 -7.02 -14.98
C SER A 258 1.26 -7.77 -16.32
N GLN A 259 2.33 -8.02 -17.04
CA GLN A 259 2.30 -8.85 -18.27
C GLN A 259 2.16 -10.34 -17.97
N GLU A 260 2.77 -10.82 -16.88
CA GLU A 260 2.71 -12.23 -16.46
C GLU A 260 1.31 -12.61 -15.91
N PHE A 261 0.64 -11.70 -15.21
CA PHE A 261 -0.66 -11.95 -14.56
C PHE A 261 -1.84 -11.31 -15.28
N GLY A 262 -1.58 -10.41 -16.23
CA GLY A 262 -2.61 -9.81 -17.08
C GLY A 262 -3.31 -10.87 -17.94
N VAL A 263 -4.64 -10.80 -18.06
CA VAL A 263 -5.48 -11.67 -18.90
C VAL A 263 -5.76 -10.97 -20.20
#